data_4f071622c3e4f61ef24680c3164d3131
#
_entry.id   4f071622c3e4f61ef24680c3164d3131
#
_cell.length_a   1.000
_cell.length_b   1.000
_cell.length_c   1.000
_cell.angle_alpha   90.00
_cell.angle_beta   90.00
_cell.angle_gamma   90.00
#
_symmetry.space_group_name_H-M   'P 1'
#
loop_
_entity.id
_entity.type
_entity.pdbx_description
1 polymer ?
#
loop_
_entity_poly.entity_id
_entity_poly.type
_entity_poly.pdbx_seq_one_letter_code
_entity_poly.pdbx_strand_id
1 'polypeptide(L)'
;MDGDTPGPAVQIVGIVKNAKYSSITEDHSETVFLAASQDEHPRNGTSFAIRAAGPPSTLIPAVRSAISSVNTTFTFSFATLDGIVSASLARSRLLARLSAFFGALALLLAIVGLYGTMAYTVERRRNEIGVRIALGAARTRVLAMVLGEAGWMVFGGVVVGTAIAAGATRWVSSLLYGIKPTDVWTYVVSGVVLAAVALAASAIPAWSAARLAPMEALREE
;
A
#
# COMPACT_ATOMS: atom_id res chain seq x y z
N MET A 1 -27.97 31.34 -7.27
CA MET A 1 -29.43 31.10 -7.42
C MET A 1 -29.72 31.30 -8.89
N ASP A 2 -29.32 30.32 -9.72
CA ASP A 2 -29.66 30.35 -11.15
C ASP A 2 -30.88 29.46 -11.34
N GLY A 3 -31.89 30.07 -11.96
CA GLY A 3 -33.23 29.55 -12.02
C GLY A 3 -33.34 28.18 -12.69
N ASP A 4 -34.15 27.39 -12.04
CA ASP A 4 -34.64 26.08 -12.40
C ASP A 4 -35.47 26.15 -13.71
N THR A 5 -34.81 26.42 -14.83
CA THR A 5 -35.39 26.13 -16.15
C THR A 5 -35.20 24.66 -16.40
N PRO A 6 -36.29 23.84 -16.40
CA PRO A 6 -36.17 22.44 -16.73
C PRO A 6 -35.51 22.28 -18.08
N GLY A 7 -34.41 21.53 -18.13
CA GLY A 7 -33.74 21.22 -19.39
C GLY A 7 -34.68 20.49 -20.38
N PRO A 8 -34.31 20.36 -21.63
CA PRO A 8 -35.14 19.68 -22.64
C PRO A 8 -35.50 18.27 -22.17
N ALA A 9 -36.74 17.87 -22.42
CA ALA A 9 -37.23 16.55 -22.04
C ALA A 9 -36.44 15.47 -22.79
N VAL A 10 -35.80 14.55 -22.04
CA VAL A 10 -35.02 13.47 -22.59
C VAL A 10 -35.78 12.16 -22.47
N GLN A 11 -35.96 11.44 -23.57
CA GLN A 11 -36.62 10.15 -23.60
C GLN A 11 -35.69 9.04 -23.14
N ILE A 12 -36.10 8.24 -22.16
CA ILE A 12 -35.35 7.03 -21.77
C ILE A 12 -35.52 5.98 -22.83
N VAL A 13 -34.43 5.64 -23.54
CA VAL A 13 -34.43 4.65 -24.62
C VAL A 13 -33.93 3.28 -24.18
N GLY A 14 -33.35 3.18 -22.99
CA GLY A 14 -32.86 1.90 -22.45
C GLY A 14 -32.14 2.04 -21.12
N ILE A 15 -31.86 0.89 -20.51
CA ILE A 15 -31.07 0.79 -19.26
C ILE A 15 -29.86 -0.09 -19.57
N VAL A 16 -28.67 0.38 -19.13
CA VAL A 16 -27.41 -0.36 -19.26
C VAL A 16 -26.98 -0.92 -17.92
N LYS A 17 -26.22 -2.03 -17.96
CA LYS A 17 -25.63 -2.60 -16.75
C LYS A 17 -24.60 -1.61 -16.18
N ASN A 18 -24.46 -1.59 -14.84
CA ASN A 18 -23.47 -0.78 -14.15
C ASN A 18 -22.08 -0.93 -14.78
N ALA A 19 -21.46 0.19 -15.13
CA ALA A 19 -20.11 0.26 -15.68
C ALA A 19 -19.29 1.30 -14.93
N LYS A 20 -17.98 1.08 -14.84
CA LYS A 20 -17.03 2.06 -14.30
C LYS A 20 -16.65 3.00 -15.42
N TYR A 21 -16.88 4.28 -15.25
CA TYR A 21 -16.70 5.28 -16.30
C TYR A 21 -15.50 6.20 -16.06
N SER A 22 -15.34 6.72 -14.85
CA SER A 22 -14.32 7.73 -14.53
C SER A 22 -13.04 7.13 -13.97
N SER A 23 -13.13 6.04 -13.19
CA SER A 23 -11.97 5.39 -12.56
C SER A 23 -12.21 3.89 -12.39
N ILE A 24 -11.12 3.11 -12.46
CA ILE A 24 -11.16 1.66 -12.23
C ILE A 24 -11.55 1.33 -10.78
N THR A 25 -11.26 2.25 -9.85
CA THR A 25 -11.50 2.11 -8.40
C THR A 25 -12.79 2.78 -7.92
N GLU A 26 -13.55 3.45 -8.81
CA GLU A 26 -14.80 4.08 -8.40
C GLU A 26 -15.84 3.05 -7.95
N ASP A 27 -16.58 3.38 -6.89
CA ASP A 27 -17.85 2.71 -6.59
C ASP A 27 -18.87 3.15 -7.66
N HIS A 28 -19.89 2.31 -7.89
CA HIS A 28 -20.89 2.54 -8.91
C HIS A 28 -21.54 3.92 -8.71
N SER A 29 -21.26 4.85 -9.62
CA SER A 29 -21.93 6.15 -9.68
C SER A 29 -23.15 6.09 -10.60
N GLU A 30 -24.20 6.76 -10.21
CA GLU A 30 -25.37 6.95 -11.06
C GLU A 30 -24.94 7.72 -12.30
N THR A 31 -24.97 7.05 -13.47
CA THR A 31 -24.49 7.62 -14.73
C THR A 31 -25.61 7.59 -15.75
N VAL A 32 -25.88 8.74 -16.35
CA VAL A 32 -26.85 8.89 -17.45
C VAL A 32 -26.09 9.04 -18.75
N PHE A 33 -26.38 8.18 -19.72
CA PHE A 33 -25.86 8.29 -21.08
C PHE A 33 -26.90 8.95 -21.97
N LEU A 34 -26.60 10.13 -22.48
CA LEU A 34 -27.47 10.82 -23.43
C LEU A 34 -27.26 10.24 -24.83
N ALA A 35 -28.35 9.88 -25.51
CA ALA A 35 -28.26 9.48 -26.92
C ALA A 35 -27.82 10.68 -27.76
N ALA A 36 -26.82 10.50 -28.64
CA ALA A 36 -26.30 11.60 -29.47
C ALA A 36 -27.37 12.26 -30.35
N SER A 37 -28.43 11.54 -30.69
CA SER A 37 -29.59 12.06 -31.41
C SER A 37 -30.49 13.00 -30.60
N GLN A 38 -30.33 13.04 -29.28
CA GLN A 38 -31.08 13.91 -28.36
C GLN A 38 -30.22 15.07 -27.83
N ASP A 39 -28.97 15.18 -28.28
CA ASP A 39 -28.07 16.26 -27.87
C ASP A 39 -28.17 17.39 -28.92
N GLU A 40 -28.85 18.48 -28.55
CA GLU A 40 -29.01 19.66 -29.41
C GLU A 40 -27.69 20.44 -29.57
N HIS A 41 -26.73 20.27 -28.68
CA HIS A 41 -25.45 20.96 -28.64
C HIS A 41 -24.28 19.99 -28.55
N PRO A 42 -23.98 19.23 -29.61
CA PRO A 42 -22.89 18.27 -29.59
C PRO A 42 -21.55 18.96 -29.28
N ARG A 43 -20.79 18.40 -28.36
CA ARG A 43 -19.47 18.92 -27.98
C ARG A 43 -18.51 18.85 -29.16
N ASN A 44 -17.57 19.80 -29.22
CA ASN A 44 -16.53 19.88 -30.28
C ASN A 44 -15.51 18.72 -30.27
N GLY A 45 -15.81 17.61 -29.66
CA GLY A 45 -14.96 16.42 -29.62
C GLY A 45 -15.75 15.16 -29.33
N THR A 46 -15.51 14.13 -30.10
CA THR A 46 -16.14 12.81 -29.92
C THR A 46 -15.08 11.75 -29.79
N SER A 47 -15.27 10.84 -28.82
CA SER A 47 -14.38 9.70 -28.63
C SER A 47 -15.07 8.42 -29.11
N PHE A 48 -14.36 7.64 -29.90
CA PHE A 48 -14.82 6.33 -30.37
C PHE A 48 -14.01 5.24 -29.72
N ALA A 49 -14.67 4.23 -29.15
CA ALA A 49 -14.04 3.00 -28.68
C ALA A 49 -14.18 1.92 -29.76
N ILE A 50 -13.06 1.46 -30.29
CA ILE A 50 -13.03 0.46 -31.35
C ILE A 50 -12.44 -0.84 -30.77
N ARG A 51 -13.21 -1.93 -30.84
CA ARG A 51 -12.74 -3.26 -30.47
C ARG A 51 -12.18 -3.99 -31.69
N ALA A 52 -10.92 -4.37 -31.62
CA ALA A 52 -10.22 -5.09 -32.68
C ALA A 52 -10.04 -6.57 -32.31
N ALA A 53 -10.05 -7.44 -33.33
CA ALA A 53 -9.69 -8.85 -33.17
C ALA A 53 -8.17 -9.09 -33.19
N GLY A 54 -7.37 -8.09 -33.61
CA GLY A 54 -5.91 -8.14 -33.70
C GLY A 54 -5.23 -6.97 -32.99
N PRO A 55 -3.92 -6.81 -33.13
CA PRO A 55 -3.17 -5.73 -32.50
C PRO A 55 -3.74 -4.35 -32.88
N PRO A 56 -4.01 -3.46 -31.92
CA PRO A 56 -4.58 -2.14 -32.21
C PRO A 56 -3.74 -1.31 -33.20
N SER A 57 -2.42 -1.51 -33.21
CA SER A 57 -1.49 -0.83 -34.08
C SER A 57 -1.77 -1.05 -35.59
N THR A 58 -2.33 -2.19 -35.96
CA THR A 58 -2.65 -2.50 -37.36
C THR A 58 -3.90 -1.77 -37.86
N LEU A 59 -4.78 -1.36 -36.96
CA LEU A 59 -6.01 -0.64 -37.30
C LEU A 59 -5.82 0.87 -37.42
N ILE A 60 -4.84 1.43 -36.75
CA ILE A 60 -4.60 2.88 -36.70
C ILE A 60 -4.51 3.50 -38.13
N PRO A 61 -3.73 2.94 -39.09
CA PRO A 61 -3.65 3.51 -40.45
C PRO A 61 -4.99 3.49 -41.17
N ALA A 62 -5.75 2.40 -41.07
CA ALA A 62 -7.04 2.26 -41.72
C ALA A 62 -8.08 3.24 -41.14
N VAL A 63 -8.16 3.36 -39.82
CA VAL A 63 -9.05 4.33 -39.17
C VAL A 63 -8.65 5.75 -39.50
N ARG A 64 -7.36 6.06 -39.52
CA ARG A 64 -6.85 7.37 -39.95
C ARG A 64 -7.28 7.71 -41.35
N SER A 65 -7.09 6.79 -42.29
CA SER A 65 -7.48 6.98 -43.71
C SER A 65 -8.99 7.20 -43.82
N ALA A 66 -9.81 6.41 -43.15
CA ALA A 66 -11.27 6.54 -43.15
C ALA A 66 -11.74 7.90 -42.59
N ILE A 67 -11.14 8.39 -41.54
CA ILE A 67 -11.48 9.71 -40.93
C ILE A 67 -11.04 10.82 -41.89
N SER A 68 -9.82 10.73 -42.44
CA SER A 68 -9.29 11.75 -43.36
C SER A 68 -10.06 11.82 -44.70
N SER A 69 -10.73 10.74 -45.09
CA SER A 69 -11.60 10.76 -46.30
C SER A 69 -12.90 11.52 -46.05
N VAL A 70 -13.35 11.68 -44.82
CA VAL A 70 -14.54 12.47 -44.47
C VAL A 70 -14.17 13.95 -44.33
N ASN A 71 -13.10 14.26 -43.60
CA ASN A 71 -12.62 15.64 -43.49
C ASN A 71 -11.15 15.64 -43.04
N THR A 72 -10.33 16.42 -43.72
CA THR A 72 -8.89 16.56 -43.45
C THR A 72 -8.56 17.52 -42.30
N THR A 73 -9.53 18.27 -41.82
CA THR A 73 -9.34 19.29 -40.76
C THR A 73 -9.42 18.69 -39.34
N PHE A 74 -9.88 17.45 -39.21
CA PHE A 74 -9.99 16.83 -37.87
C PHE A 74 -8.62 16.50 -37.30
N THR A 75 -8.42 16.92 -36.04
CA THR A 75 -7.29 16.45 -35.20
C THR A 75 -7.77 15.26 -34.37
N PHE A 76 -7.05 14.16 -34.45
CA PHE A 76 -7.38 12.95 -33.70
C PHE A 76 -6.15 12.35 -33.03
N SER A 77 -6.37 11.76 -31.86
CA SER A 77 -5.37 11.02 -31.12
C SER A 77 -5.83 9.57 -30.92
N PHE A 78 -4.88 8.65 -30.93
CA PHE A 78 -5.14 7.25 -30.66
C PHE A 78 -4.55 6.87 -29.31
N ALA A 79 -5.34 6.18 -28.50
CA ALA A 79 -4.89 5.60 -27.24
C ALA A 79 -5.41 4.17 -27.14
N THR A 80 -4.58 3.26 -26.66
CA THR A 80 -5.04 1.91 -26.33
C THR A 80 -5.65 1.90 -24.94
N LEU A 81 -6.65 1.06 -24.69
CA LEU A 81 -7.25 0.92 -23.36
C LEU A 81 -6.18 0.52 -22.32
N ASP A 82 -5.27 -0.38 -22.69
CA ASP A 82 -4.15 -0.77 -21.83
C ASP A 82 -3.25 0.42 -21.47
N GLY A 83 -2.97 1.30 -22.45
CA GLY A 83 -2.21 2.54 -22.21
C GLY A 83 -2.92 3.49 -21.22
N ILE A 84 -4.23 3.69 -21.39
CA ILE A 84 -5.04 4.53 -20.51
C ILE A 84 -5.07 3.94 -19.09
N VAL A 85 -5.30 2.63 -18.95
CA VAL A 85 -5.29 1.92 -17.67
C VAL A 85 -3.91 2.01 -17.01
N SER A 86 -2.85 1.78 -17.78
CA SER A 86 -1.48 1.85 -17.27
C SER A 86 -1.12 3.26 -16.82
N ALA A 87 -1.52 4.29 -17.54
CA ALA A 87 -1.32 5.68 -17.16
C ALA A 87 -2.09 6.04 -15.89
N SER A 88 -3.34 5.57 -15.74
CA SER A 88 -4.14 5.81 -14.53
C SER A 88 -3.54 5.15 -13.29
N LEU A 89 -2.87 4.01 -13.45
CA LEU A 89 -2.20 3.28 -12.37
C LEU A 89 -0.78 3.77 -12.08
N ALA A 90 -0.17 4.55 -12.96
CA ALA A 90 1.23 4.98 -12.82
C ALA A 90 1.47 5.74 -11.51
N ARG A 91 0.56 6.65 -11.15
CA ARG A 91 0.62 7.41 -9.88
C ARG A 91 0.53 6.49 -8.67
N SER A 92 -0.40 5.55 -8.67
CA SER A 92 -0.58 4.60 -7.56
C SER A 92 0.63 3.68 -7.40
N ARG A 93 1.22 3.22 -8.53
CA ARG A 93 2.44 2.41 -8.53
C ARG A 93 3.64 3.19 -8.00
N LEU A 94 3.77 4.47 -8.34
CA LEU A 94 4.83 5.33 -7.84
C LEU A 94 4.71 5.51 -6.32
N LEU A 95 3.52 5.83 -5.83
CA LEU A 95 3.25 5.96 -4.40
C LEU A 95 3.54 4.66 -3.65
N ALA A 96 3.11 3.51 -4.19
CA ALA A 96 3.39 2.21 -3.58
C ALA A 96 4.90 1.91 -3.50
N ARG A 97 5.67 2.22 -4.56
CA ARG A 97 7.13 2.04 -4.56
C ARG A 97 7.83 2.94 -3.55
N LEU A 98 7.43 4.21 -3.46
CA LEU A 98 7.97 5.15 -2.47
C LEU A 98 7.64 4.70 -1.05
N SER A 99 6.39 4.29 -0.81
CA SER A 99 5.98 3.77 0.50
C SER A 99 6.75 2.50 0.89
N ALA A 100 6.97 1.58 -0.05
CA ALA A 100 7.77 0.38 0.18
C ALA A 100 9.24 0.72 0.52
N PHE A 101 9.83 1.68 -0.19
CA PHE A 101 11.20 2.13 0.08
C PHE A 101 11.33 2.75 1.47
N PHE A 102 10.46 3.69 1.83
CA PHE A 102 10.49 4.32 3.15
C PHE A 102 10.13 3.33 4.26
N GLY A 103 9.21 2.40 4.00
CA GLY A 103 8.88 1.32 4.93
C GLY A 103 10.07 0.40 5.19
N ALA A 104 10.81 0.02 4.16
CA ALA A 104 12.04 -0.77 4.30
C ALA A 104 13.11 -0.02 5.09
N LEU A 105 13.30 1.28 4.81
CA LEU A 105 14.25 2.11 5.55
C LEU A 105 13.87 2.24 7.04
N ALA A 106 12.60 2.49 7.33
CA ALA A 106 12.09 2.54 8.71
C ALA A 106 12.29 1.20 9.44
N LEU A 107 12.06 0.07 8.75
CA LEU A 107 12.29 -1.26 9.29
C LEU A 107 13.77 -1.49 9.62
N LEU A 108 14.69 -1.10 8.74
CA LEU A 108 16.14 -1.18 8.99
C LEU A 108 16.55 -0.37 10.24
N LEU A 109 16.04 0.86 10.36
CA LEU A 109 16.30 1.69 11.53
C LEU A 109 15.75 1.05 12.82
N ALA A 110 14.55 0.46 12.75
CA ALA A 110 13.96 -0.27 13.88
C ALA A 110 14.79 -1.49 14.29
N ILE A 111 15.30 -2.26 13.33
CA ILE A 111 16.20 -3.40 13.57
C ILE A 111 17.47 -2.95 14.28
N VAL A 112 18.12 -1.90 13.79
CA VAL A 112 19.35 -1.36 14.40
C VAL A 112 19.09 -0.83 15.82
N GLY A 113 18.00 -0.10 16.01
CA GLY A 113 17.59 0.42 17.31
C GLY A 113 17.30 -0.69 18.33
N LEU A 114 16.55 -1.70 17.92
CA LEU A 114 16.23 -2.85 18.78
C LEU A 114 17.47 -3.67 19.10
N TYR A 115 18.33 -3.92 18.11
CA TYR A 115 19.62 -4.59 18.33
C TYR A 115 20.47 -3.84 19.35
N GLY A 116 20.64 -2.52 19.20
CA GLY A 116 21.43 -1.70 20.11
C GLY A 116 20.87 -1.72 21.54
N THR A 117 19.55 -1.59 21.69
CA THR A 117 18.90 -1.66 23.00
C THR A 117 19.06 -3.01 23.68
N MET A 118 18.90 -4.10 22.92
CA MET A 118 19.08 -5.45 23.43
C MET A 118 20.54 -5.75 23.79
N ALA A 119 21.49 -5.38 22.92
CA ALA A 119 22.92 -5.54 23.17
C ALA A 119 23.33 -4.79 24.45
N TYR A 120 22.88 -3.55 24.62
CA TYR A 120 23.13 -2.78 25.85
C TYR A 120 22.53 -3.43 27.09
N THR A 121 21.29 -3.93 27.01
CA THR A 121 20.61 -4.59 28.13
C THR A 121 21.33 -5.87 28.54
N VAL A 122 21.78 -6.66 27.56
CA VAL A 122 22.57 -7.89 27.80
C VAL A 122 23.89 -7.55 28.45
N GLU A 123 24.63 -6.56 27.97
CA GLU A 123 25.91 -6.14 28.51
C GLU A 123 25.78 -5.66 29.96
N ARG A 124 24.78 -4.83 30.25
CA ARG A 124 24.51 -4.34 31.61
C ARG A 124 24.18 -5.45 32.61
N ARG A 125 23.60 -6.57 32.15
CA ARG A 125 23.25 -7.72 32.98
C ARG A 125 24.22 -8.89 32.84
N ARG A 126 25.40 -8.68 32.25
CA ARG A 126 26.39 -9.72 31.94
C ARG A 126 26.77 -10.52 33.19
N ASN A 127 27.06 -9.82 34.29
CA ASN A 127 27.44 -10.45 35.55
C ASN A 127 26.28 -11.28 36.17
N GLU A 128 25.04 -10.76 36.13
CA GLU A 128 23.86 -11.49 36.60
C GLU A 128 23.63 -12.77 35.78
N ILE A 129 23.73 -12.66 34.48
CA ILE A 129 23.60 -13.79 33.55
C ILE A 129 24.73 -14.81 33.78
N GLY A 130 25.96 -14.36 33.97
CA GLY A 130 27.12 -15.17 34.23
C GLY A 130 26.97 -16.00 35.53
N VAL A 131 26.54 -15.38 36.64
CA VAL A 131 26.27 -16.04 37.91
C VAL A 131 25.16 -17.10 37.77
N ARG A 132 24.07 -16.80 37.04
CA ARG A 132 23.00 -17.77 36.79
C ARG A 132 23.47 -18.99 36.00
N ILE A 133 24.31 -18.78 35.00
CA ILE A 133 24.89 -19.87 34.19
C ILE A 133 25.86 -20.70 35.07
N ALA A 134 26.69 -20.06 35.92
CA ALA A 134 27.58 -20.73 36.84
C ALA A 134 26.84 -21.60 37.86
N LEU A 135 25.65 -21.16 38.29
CA LEU A 135 24.74 -21.91 39.15
C LEU A 135 23.93 -23.00 38.45
N GLY A 136 24.20 -23.26 37.16
CA GLY A 136 23.58 -24.35 36.41
C GLY A 136 22.32 -23.96 35.63
N ALA A 137 22.02 -22.68 35.43
CA ALA A 137 20.88 -22.29 34.64
C ALA A 137 21.09 -22.71 33.17
N ALA A 138 20.09 -23.37 32.60
CA ALA A 138 20.11 -23.76 31.19
C ALA A 138 20.16 -22.51 30.28
N ARG A 139 21.01 -22.53 29.27
CA ARG A 139 21.17 -21.44 28.25
C ARG A 139 19.84 -21.06 27.62
N THR A 140 18.95 -22.03 27.40
CA THR A 140 17.60 -21.81 26.88
C THR A 140 16.73 -20.92 27.77
N ARG A 141 16.91 -20.99 29.09
CA ARG A 141 16.20 -20.15 30.04
C ARG A 141 16.65 -18.69 29.98
N VAL A 142 17.96 -18.47 29.81
CA VAL A 142 18.53 -17.13 29.61
C VAL A 142 18.03 -16.54 28.28
N LEU A 143 18.04 -17.33 27.21
CA LEU A 143 17.53 -16.94 25.90
C LEU A 143 16.06 -16.57 25.95
N ALA A 144 15.23 -17.38 26.61
CA ALA A 144 13.80 -17.12 26.78
C ALA A 144 13.51 -15.84 27.57
N MET A 145 14.34 -15.53 28.58
CA MET A 145 14.23 -14.31 29.38
C MET A 145 14.50 -13.07 28.51
N VAL A 146 15.59 -13.05 27.74
CA VAL A 146 15.97 -11.92 26.88
C VAL A 146 14.97 -11.75 25.75
N LEU A 147 14.57 -12.84 25.08
CA LEU A 147 13.54 -12.79 24.04
C LEU A 147 12.16 -12.39 24.55
N GLY A 148 11.82 -12.78 25.78
CA GLY A 148 10.57 -12.36 26.43
C GLY A 148 10.52 -10.85 26.67
N GLU A 149 11.64 -10.25 27.09
CA GLU A 149 11.74 -8.80 27.29
C GLU A 149 11.64 -8.06 25.95
N ALA A 150 12.34 -8.54 24.91
CA ALA A 150 12.20 -8.04 23.55
C ALA A 150 10.76 -8.18 23.03
N GLY A 151 10.14 -9.33 23.26
CA GLY A 151 8.76 -9.61 22.85
C GLY A 151 7.76 -8.64 23.43
N TRP A 152 7.90 -8.28 24.71
CA TRP A 152 7.03 -7.30 25.34
C TRP A 152 7.18 -5.89 24.75
N MET A 153 8.41 -5.46 24.48
CA MET A 153 8.67 -4.19 23.81
C MET A 153 8.10 -4.15 22.38
N VAL A 154 8.30 -5.24 21.63
CA VAL A 154 7.75 -5.38 20.27
C VAL A 154 6.23 -5.37 20.28
N PHE A 155 5.61 -6.12 21.18
CA PHE A 155 4.15 -6.14 21.33
C PHE A 155 3.58 -4.74 21.62
N GLY A 156 4.14 -4.03 22.58
CA GLY A 156 3.75 -2.65 22.89
C GLY A 156 3.91 -1.72 21.69
N GLY A 157 5.05 -1.82 20.99
CA GLY A 157 5.32 -1.04 19.79
C GLY A 157 4.34 -1.33 18.65
N VAL A 158 4.00 -2.59 18.41
CA VAL A 158 3.02 -2.99 17.38
C VAL A 158 1.63 -2.48 17.72
N VAL A 159 1.18 -2.60 18.97
CA VAL A 159 -0.14 -2.12 19.41
C VAL A 159 -0.25 -0.60 19.22
N VAL A 160 0.72 0.16 19.72
CA VAL A 160 0.73 1.63 19.61
C VAL A 160 0.86 2.06 18.15
N GLY A 161 1.77 1.43 17.40
CA GLY A 161 1.97 1.73 15.97
C GLY A 161 0.73 1.45 15.14
N THR A 162 0.03 0.34 15.39
CA THR A 162 -1.22 0.00 14.71
C THR A 162 -2.32 0.99 15.06
N ALA A 163 -2.43 1.42 16.31
CA ALA A 163 -3.41 2.42 16.73
C ALA A 163 -3.19 3.78 16.04
N ILE A 164 -1.93 4.23 15.99
CA ILE A 164 -1.53 5.47 15.29
C ILE A 164 -1.82 5.34 13.79
N ALA A 165 -1.45 4.23 13.16
CA ALA A 165 -1.68 3.99 11.74
C ALA A 165 -3.17 3.99 11.40
N ALA A 166 -4.02 3.33 12.21
CA ALA A 166 -5.47 3.32 12.05
C ALA A 166 -6.08 4.72 12.21
N GLY A 167 -5.60 5.51 13.18
CA GLY A 167 -6.01 6.90 13.36
C GLY A 167 -5.62 7.79 12.19
N ALA A 168 -4.38 7.69 11.72
CA ALA A 168 -3.87 8.43 10.58
C ALA A 168 -4.64 8.08 9.29
N THR A 169 -4.92 6.80 9.06
CA THR A 169 -5.70 6.34 7.90
C THR A 169 -7.12 6.91 7.92
N ARG A 170 -7.77 6.94 9.08
CA ARG A 170 -9.10 7.56 9.21
C ARG A 170 -9.08 9.06 8.92
N TRP A 171 -8.06 9.74 9.39
CA TRP A 171 -7.91 11.19 9.17
C TRP A 171 -7.66 11.50 7.68
N VAL A 172 -6.81 10.75 7.02
CA VAL A 172 -6.57 10.89 5.58
C VAL A 172 -7.79 10.51 4.75
N SER A 173 -8.53 9.47 5.13
CA SER A 173 -9.75 9.06 4.42
C SER A 173 -10.88 10.07 4.52
N SER A 174 -10.96 10.85 5.59
CA SER A 174 -11.93 11.96 5.73
C SER A 174 -11.64 13.12 4.77
N LEU A 175 -10.38 13.26 4.34
CA LEU A 175 -9.93 14.28 3.38
C LEU A 175 -10.01 13.81 1.92
N LEU A 176 -9.98 12.51 1.68
CA LEU A 176 -10.09 11.89 0.36
C LEU A 176 -11.42 11.13 0.26
N TYR A 177 -12.42 11.76 -0.35
CA TYR A 177 -13.70 11.14 -0.67
C TYR A 177 -13.48 9.87 -1.51
N GLY A 178 -13.99 8.71 -1.02
CA GLY A 178 -14.12 7.49 -1.84
C GLY A 178 -13.11 6.37 -1.64
N ILE A 179 -12.19 6.46 -0.65
CA ILE A 179 -11.31 5.33 -0.32
C ILE A 179 -11.94 4.57 0.86
N LYS A 180 -12.27 3.29 0.66
CA LYS A 180 -12.65 2.41 1.77
C LYS A 180 -11.45 2.25 2.69
N PRO A 181 -11.49 2.80 3.91
CA PRO A 181 -10.39 2.63 4.84
C PRO A 181 -10.46 1.22 5.44
N THR A 182 -9.32 0.58 5.49
CA THR A 182 -9.00 -0.50 6.40
C THR A 182 -9.53 -1.89 6.08
N ASP A 183 -8.74 -2.59 5.31
CA ASP A 183 -8.70 -4.04 5.39
C ASP A 183 -7.97 -4.42 6.70
N VAL A 184 -8.74 -4.90 7.70
CA VAL A 184 -8.21 -5.36 9.00
C VAL A 184 -7.11 -6.42 8.79
N TRP A 185 -7.22 -7.22 7.74
CA TRP A 185 -6.26 -8.25 7.39
C TRP A 185 -4.87 -7.67 7.08
N THR A 186 -4.82 -6.54 6.39
CA THR A 186 -3.56 -5.82 6.11
C THR A 186 -2.85 -5.37 7.38
N TYR A 187 -3.57 -4.88 8.40
CA TYR A 187 -2.97 -4.51 9.69
C TYR A 187 -2.44 -5.72 10.45
N VAL A 188 -3.21 -6.82 10.47
CA VAL A 188 -2.80 -8.06 11.14
C VAL A 188 -1.54 -8.63 10.48
N VAL A 189 -1.52 -8.77 9.16
CA VAL A 189 -0.36 -9.29 8.41
C VAL A 189 0.87 -8.41 8.63
N SER A 190 0.71 -7.08 8.52
CA SER A 190 1.82 -6.14 8.75
C SER A 190 2.36 -6.23 10.17
N GLY A 191 1.48 -6.32 11.19
CA GLY A 191 1.86 -6.48 12.58
C GLY A 191 2.62 -7.79 12.83
N VAL A 192 2.16 -8.90 12.26
CA VAL A 192 2.84 -10.21 12.37
C VAL A 192 4.22 -10.18 11.71
N VAL A 193 4.33 -9.60 10.51
CA VAL A 193 5.62 -9.47 9.80
C VAL A 193 6.60 -8.61 10.60
N LEU A 194 6.14 -7.46 11.11
CA LEU A 194 6.97 -6.58 11.96
C LEU A 194 7.44 -7.30 13.23
N ALA A 195 6.54 -8.00 13.92
CA ALA A 195 6.87 -8.77 15.10
C ALA A 195 7.90 -9.88 14.80
N ALA A 196 7.71 -10.62 13.71
CA ALA A 196 8.63 -11.68 13.30
C ALA A 196 10.04 -11.14 13.01
N VAL A 197 10.14 -10.04 12.24
CA VAL A 197 11.43 -9.40 11.93
C VAL A 197 12.11 -8.85 13.19
N ALA A 198 11.35 -8.21 14.09
CA ALA A 198 11.89 -7.68 15.33
C ALA A 198 12.39 -8.77 16.27
N LEU A 199 11.67 -9.89 16.41
CA LEU A 199 12.10 -11.05 17.17
C LEU A 199 13.34 -11.71 16.56
N ALA A 200 13.40 -11.83 15.24
CA ALA A 200 14.58 -12.34 14.54
C ALA A 200 15.82 -11.44 14.77
N ALA A 201 15.64 -10.11 14.72
CA ALA A 201 16.72 -9.16 15.01
C ALA A 201 17.22 -9.26 16.46
N SER A 202 16.31 -9.53 17.40
CA SER A 202 16.64 -9.70 18.83
C SER A 202 17.31 -11.04 19.13
N ALA A 203 17.18 -12.03 18.25
CA ALA A 203 17.76 -13.35 18.47
C ALA A 203 19.31 -13.33 18.46
N ILE A 204 19.92 -12.44 17.68
CA ILE A 204 21.40 -12.32 17.60
C ILE A 204 22.01 -11.92 18.95
N PRO A 205 21.61 -10.79 19.59
CA PRO A 205 22.16 -10.42 20.89
C PRO A 205 21.74 -11.39 22.00
N ALA A 206 20.54 -11.98 21.92
CA ALA A 206 20.11 -12.99 22.88
C ALA A 206 20.98 -14.25 22.82
N TRP A 207 21.37 -14.68 21.62
CA TRP A 207 22.24 -15.85 21.45
C TRP A 207 23.67 -15.57 21.90
N SER A 208 24.17 -14.36 21.68
CA SER A 208 25.47 -13.91 22.22
C SER A 208 25.47 -13.95 23.74
N ALA A 209 24.42 -13.49 24.40
CA ALA A 209 24.24 -13.56 25.85
C ALA A 209 24.29 -15.01 26.39
N ALA A 210 23.63 -15.95 25.71
CA ALA A 210 23.59 -17.36 26.11
C ALA A 210 24.92 -18.10 25.92
N ARG A 211 25.90 -17.53 25.19
CA ARG A 211 27.22 -18.09 24.92
C ARG A 211 28.33 -17.52 25.80
N LEU A 212 28.01 -16.59 26.71
CA LEU A 212 29.00 -16.04 27.63
C LEU A 212 29.68 -17.16 28.42
N ALA A 213 31.03 -17.19 28.40
CA ALA A 213 31.80 -18.12 29.20
C ALA A 213 31.82 -17.66 30.66
N PRO A 214 31.40 -18.48 31.64
CA PRO A 214 31.34 -18.10 33.05
C PRO A 214 32.64 -17.56 33.64
N MET A 215 33.79 -18.02 33.10
CA MET A 215 35.14 -17.64 33.54
C MET A 215 35.52 -16.19 33.13
N GLU A 216 34.97 -15.67 32.03
CA GLU A 216 35.25 -14.29 31.60
C GLU A 216 34.43 -13.26 32.37
N ALA A 217 33.21 -13.63 32.77
CA ALA A 217 32.34 -12.78 33.59
C ALA A 217 32.84 -12.54 35.02
N LEU A 218 33.72 -13.41 35.53
CA LEU A 218 34.29 -13.31 36.89
C LEU A 218 35.70 -12.70 36.91
N ARG A 219 36.31 -12.44 35.76
CA ARG A 219 37.71 -11.97 35.63
C ARG A 219 37.84 -10.44 35.40
N GLU A 220 36.76 -9.75 35.20
CA GLU A 220 36.71 -8.29 34.97
C GLU A 220 36.43 -7.49 36.27
N GLU A 221 36.96 -7.93 37.44
CA GLU A 221 37.13 -7.08 38.63
C GLU A 221 38.57 -6.60 38.76
#